data_c25d38ebbc680125c975196e41eb3f31
#
_entry.id   c25d38ebbc680125c975196e41eb3f31
#
_cell.length_a   1.000
_cell.length_b   1.000
_cell.length_c   1.000
_cell.angle_alpha   90.00
_cell.angle_beta   90.00
_cell.angle_gamma   90.00
#
_symmetry.space_group_name_H-M   'P 1'
#
loop_
_entity.id
_entity.type
_entity.pdbx_description
1 polymer ?
#
loop_
_entity_poly.entity_id
_entity_poly.type
_entity_poly.pdbx_seq_one_letter_code
_entity_poly.pdbx_strand_id
1 'polypeptide(L)' 'MGQSPTPIIRLEKRCGKTVTVISGLHTYGSERLNRMAKEWKAALGSGGTVKDGRIEIQGDKVELIKDWFVRNK' A
#
# COMPACT_ATOMS: atom_id res chain seq x y z
N MET A 1 21.02 3.83 13.99
CA MET A 1 20.51 2.97 13.42
C MET A 1 19.25 3.26 12.89
N GLY A 2 18.42 3.73 12.81
CA GLY A 2 17.24 4.13 12.21
C GLY A 2 16.89 3.33 10.98
N GLN A 3 16.46 2.14 11.15
CA GLN A 3 16.02 1.42 10.00
C GLN A 3 14.63 1.79 9.65
N SER A 4 14.39 2.07 8.40
CA SER A 4 13.05 2.29 7.92
C SER A 4 12.28 0.98 7.96
N PRO A 5 11.00 1.00 8.28
CA PRO A 5 10.23 -0.21 8.22
C PRO A 5 10.16 -0.74 6.80
N THR A 6 10.28 -2.04 6.66
CA THR A 6 10.20 -2.65 5.34
C THR A 6 8.73 -2.98 5.08
N PRO A 7 8.12 -2.38 4.08
CA PRO A 7 6.73 -2.69 3.77
C PRO A 7 6.59 -4.12 3.26
N ILE A 8 5.50 -4.75 3.65
CA ILE A 8 5.19 -6.09 3.19
C ILE A 8 4.09 -5.95 2.16
N ILE A 9 4.35 -6.36 0.94
CA ILE A 9 3.40 -6.24 -0.15
C ILE A 9 2.94 -7.63 -0.56
N ARG A 10 1.64 -7.86 -0.51
CA ARG A 10 1.09 -9.18 -0.78
C ARG A 10 -0.11 -9.07 -1.70
N LEU A 11 -0.41 -10.16 -2.41
CA LEU A 11 -1.62 -10.26 -3.19
C LEU A 11 -2.56 -11.18 -2.47
N GLU A 12 -3.82 -10.78 -2.38
CA GLU A 12 -4.87 -11.61 -1.80
C GLU A 12 -6.02 -11.70 -2.78
N LYS A 13 -6.66 -12.85 -2.82
CA LYS A 13 -7.86 -13.02 -3.61
C LYS A 13 -9.05 -13.06 -2.68
N ARG A 14 -10.03 -12.19 -2.92
CA ARG A 14 -11.22 -12.11 -2.10
C ARG A 14 -12.43 -12.11 -3.01
N CYS A 15 -13.30 -13.11 -2.85
CA CYS A 15 -14.53 -13.20 -3.64
C CYS A 15 -14.27 -13.03 -5.12
N GLY A 16 -13.22 -13.69 -5.62
CA GLY A 16 -12.88 -13.62 -7.04
C GLY A 16 -12.17 -12.36 -7.48
N LYS A 17 -11.85 -11.46 -6.54
CA LYS A 17 -11.14 -10.22 -6.87
C LYS A 17 -9.74 -10.29 -6.28
N THR A 18 -8.81 -9.64 -6.97
CA THR A 18 -7.43 -9.56 -6.50
C THR A 18 -7.23 -8.23 -5.79
N VAL A 19 -6.58 -8.27 -4.64
CA VAL A 19 -6.31 -7.08 -3.83
C VAL A 19 -4.85 -7.07 -3.47
N THR A 20 -4.19 -5.92 -3.61
CA THR A 20 -2.81 -5.74 -3.18
C THR A 20 -2.85 -5.18 -1.76
N VAL A 21 -2.25 -5.90 -0.81
CA VAL A 21 -2.26 -5.50 0.59
C VAL A 21 -0.85 -5.08 0.98
N ILE A 22 -0.73 -3.86 1.48
CA ILE A 22 0.55 -3.31 1.91
C ILE A 22 0.49 -3.15 3.43
N SER A 23 1.33 -3.86 4.14
CA SER A 23 1.37 -3.81 5.58
C SER A 23 2.78 -3.47 6.07
N GLY A 24 3.00 -3.52 7.37
CA GLY A 24 4.30 -3.15 7.93
C GLY A 24 4.50 -1.66 7.97
N LEU A 25 3.42 -0.88 7.93
CA LEU A 25 3.49 0.57 7.86
C LEU A 25 3.08 1.24 9.17
N HIS A 26 3.10 0.50 10.24
CA HIS A 26 2.58 1.01 11.52
C HIS A 26 3.37 2.22 12.05
N THR A 27 4.60 2.39 11.63
CA THR A 27 5.40 3.53 12.08
C THR A 27 5.13 4.80 11.28
N TYR A 28 4.33 4.71 10.21
CA TYR A 28 4.07 5.87 9.38
C TYR A 28 2.99 6.80 9.94
N GLY A 29 2.11 6.28 10.75
CA GLY A 29 1.00 7.08 11.27
C GLY A 29 -0.19 7.09 10.32
N SER A 30 -1.40 7.24 10.89
CA SER A 30 -2.61 7.14 10.08
C SER A 30 -2.76 8.25 9.06
N GLU A 31 -2.33 9.47 9.40
CA GLU A 31 -2.41 10.56 8.44
C GLU A 31 -1.57 10.29 7.20
N ARG A 32 -0.36 9.78 7.42
CA ARG A 32 0.53 9.50 6.31
C ARG A 32 0.00 8.34 5.47
N LEU A 33 -0.57 7.33 6.13
CA LEU A 33 -1.16 6.21 5.40
C LEU A 33 -2.32 6.65 4.55
N ASN A 34 -3.17 7.54 5.06
CA ASN A 34 -4.29 8.05 4.29
C ASN A 34 -3.80 8.84 3.08
N ARG A 35 -2.75 9.62 3.25
CA ARG A 35 -2.17 10.39 2.16
C ARG A 35 -1.57 9.48 1.10
N MET A 36 -0.84 8.46 1.53
CA MET A 36 -0.25 7.50 0.62
C MET A 36 -1.31 6.74 -0.17
N ALA A 37 -2.36 6.31 0.51
CA ALA A 37 -3.45 5.60 -0.16
C ALA A 37 -4.12 6.48 -1.20
N LYS A 38 -4.35 7.75 -0.86
CA LYS A 38 -4.96 8.69 -1.80
C LYS A 38 -4.08 8.88 -3.03
N GLU A 39 -2.79 9.01 -2.82
CA GLU A 39 -1.84 9.18 -3.90
C GLU A 39 -1.81 7.94 -4.81
N TRP A 40 -1.80 6.76 -4.20
CA TRP A 40 -1.79 5.52 -4.96
C TRP A 40 -3.08 5.33 -5.75
N LYS A 41 -4.22 5.65 -5.15
CA LYS A 41 -5.50 5.54 -5.85
C LYS A 41 -5.51 6.41 -7.09
N ALA A 42 -5.00 7.62 -6.97
CA ALA A 42 -4.94 8.53 -8.11
C ALA A 42 -3.93 8.06 -9.15
N ALA A 43 -2.75 7.68 -8.70
CA ALA A 43 -1.67 7.28 -9.62
C ALA A 43 -1.97 5.97 -10.34
N LEU A 44 -2.60 5.03 -9.65
CA LEU A 44 -2.86 3.71 -10.22
C LEU A 44 -4.25 3.58 -10.82
N GLY A 45 -5.08 4.59 -10.63
CA GLY A 45 -6.43 4.55 -11.15
C GLY A 45 -7.28 3.44 -10.54
N SER A 46 -7.03 3.10 -9.29
CA SER A 46 -7.70 2.00 -8.63
C SER A 46 -8.34 2.44 -7.32
N GLY A 47 -9.32 1.70 -6.87
CA GLY A 47 -9.88 1.92 -5.55
C GLY A 47 -8.97 1.36 -4.48
N GLY A 48 -9.11 1.86 -3.26
CA GLY A 48 -8.31 1.38 -2.16
C GLY A 48 -8.86 1.88 -0.83
N THR A 49 -8.35 1.31 0.25
CA THR A 49 -8.78 1.69 1.58
C THR A 49 -7.63 1.52 2.56
N VAL A 50 -7.69 2.26 3.66
CA VAL A 50 -6.74 2.12 4.76
C VAL A 50 -7.47 1.46 5.91
N LYS A 51 -6.89 0.41 6.46
CA LYS A 51 -7.53 -0.33 7.52
C LYS A 51 -6.48 -0.95 8.42
N ASP A 52 -6.62 -0.72 9.72
CA ASP A 52 -5.73 -1.34 10.72
C ASP A 52 -4.24 -1.18 10.40
N GLY A 53 -3.86 0.01 9.98
CA GLY A 53 -2.44 0.29 9.72
C GLY A 53 -1.90 -0.30 8.44
N ARG A 54 -2.79 -0.74 7.54
CA ARG A 54 -2.36 -1.25 6.24
C ARG A 54 -3.20 -0.62 5.14
N ILE A 55 -2.71 -0.71 3.93
CA ILE A 55 -3.40 -0.15 2.77
C ILE A 55 -3.77 -1.29 1.83
N GLU A 56 -5.01 -1.29 1.37
CA GLU A 56 -5.49 -2.30 0.43
C GLU A 56 -5.84 -1.59 -0.87
N ILE A 57 -5.25 -2.03 -1.97
CA ILE A 57 -5.49 -1.45 -3.29
C ILE A 57 -6.09 -2.53 -4.17
N GLN A 58 -7.16 -2.21 -4.87
CA GLN A 58 -7.83 -3.18 -5.72
C GLN A 58 -6.98 -3.49 -6.95
N GLY A 59 -6.89 -4.76 -7.30
CA GLY A 59 -6.13 -5.22 -8.44
C GLY A 59 -4.72 -5.64 -8.07
N ASP A 60 -3.99 -6.14 -9.06
CA ASP A 60 -2.61 -6.57 -8.88
C ASP A 60 -1.71 -5.37 -9.16
N LYS A 61 -1.34 -4.66 -8.13
CA LYS A 61 -0.50 -3.46 -8.25
C LYS A 61 0.84 -3.64 -7.53
N VAL A 62 1.24 -4.88 -7.28
CA VAL A 62 2.44 -5.17 -6.50
C VAL A 62 3.68 -4.49 -7.07
N GLU A 63 3.91 -4.66 -8.37
CA GLU A 63 5.12 -4.09 -8.98
C GLU A 63 5.11 -2.58 -8.95
N LEU A 64 3.96 -1.97 -9.19
CA LEU A 64 3.86 -0.52 -9.18
C LEU A 64 4.10 0.05 -7.81
N ILE A 65 3.61 -0.62 -6.78
CA ILE A 65 3.81 -0.16 -5.41
C ILE A 65 5.26 -0.36 -4.96
N LYS A 66 5.88 -1.48 -5.35
CA LYS A 66 7.30 -1.67 -5.06
C LYS A 66 8.13 -0.56 -5.69
N ASP A 67 7.82 -0.21 -6.93
CA ASP A 67 8.52 0.86 -7.62
C ASP A 67 8.34 2.19 -6.92
N TRP A 68 7.12 2.44 -6.43
CA TRP A 68 6.84 3.67 -5.69
C TRP A 68 7.75 3.79 -4.47
N PHE A 69 7.91 2.70 -3.71
CA PHE A 69 8.77 2.74 -2.52
C PHE A 69 10.23 2.94 -2.88
N VAL A 70 10.67 2.41 -4.02
CA VAL A 70 12.03 2.63 -4.48
C VAL A 70 12.27 4.09 -4.80
N ARG A 71 11.30 4.74 -5.44
CA ARG A 71 11.43 6.14 -5.81
C ARG A 71 11.27 7.09 -4.64
N ASN A 72 10.54 6.67 -3.62
CA ASN A 72 10.23 7.55 -2.50
C ASN A 72 10.89 7.11 -1.20
N LYS A 73 12.11 6.71 -1.29
CA LYS A 73 12.88 6.33 -0.11
C LYS A 73 13.16 7.51 0.80
#